data_1565a0ec780176379909d759b9928ab1
#
_entry.id   1565a0ec780176379909d759b9928ab1
#
_cell.length_a   1.000
_cell.length_b   1.000
_cell.length_c   1.000
_cell.angle_alpha   90.00
_cell.angle_beta   90.00
_cell.angle_gamma   90.00
#
_symmetry.space_group_name_H-M   'P 1'
#
loop_
_entity.id
_entity.type
_entity.pdbx_description
1 polymer ?
#
loop_
_entity_poly.entity_id
_entity_poly.type
_entity_poly.pdbx_seq_one_letter_code
_entity_poly.pdbx_strand_id
1 'polypeptide(L)'
;PGEERDVILELKSIADVALVGFPSAGKSSLIAAMSSAKPKIADYPFTTLVPNLGVVVAGDMRYTIADVPGLIPGASQGKGLGLEFLRHIERTEIIAHVIDCATLEPGRDPMSDYQALEHELAEYAGKLELPLGAIPIPERPRIIILNKVDVPEAKELAEFVKPEFEKLGLKVYIISTASHEGLKELNWALADLVTNMRAEVAKREQAEEEARVVIKPLEEPRNRRRRNDEGGNALDFTVERKENGNGEVWYEVLGTKPERWVMQTN
;
A
#
# COMPACT_ATOMS: atom_id res chain seq x y z
N PRO A 1 3.27 7.42 40.12
CA PRO A 1 2.47 8.21 39.20
C PRO A 1 2.71 7.68 37.78
N GLY A 2 1.64 7.24 37.09
CA GLY A 2 1.69 6.83 35.69
C GLY A 2 1.69 8.06 34.79
N GLU A 3 2.30 7.95 33.61
CA GLU A 3 2.14 8.93 32.55
C GLU A 3 0.92 8.56 31.70
N GLU A 4 0.01 9.50 31.47
CA GLU A 4 -1.05 9.39 30.48
C GLU A 4 -0.54 10.00 29.17
N ARG A 5 -0.65 9.24 28.07
CA ARG A 5 -0.28 9.71 26.71
C ARG A 5 -1.38 9.34 25.75
N ASP A 6 -1.74 10.28 24.92
CA ASP A 6 -2.58 10.02 23.75
C ASP A 6 -1.73 9.32 22.69
N VAL A 7 -2.20 8.16 22.21
CA VAL A 7 -1.51 7.38 21.18
C VAL A 7 -2.45 7.28 19.97
N ILE A 8 -1.97 7.73 18.83
CA ILE A 8 -2.65 7.53 17.55
C ILE A 8 -2.13 6.23 16.94
N LEU A 9 -3.03 5.25 16.79
CA LEU A 9 -2.73 4.00 16.12
C LEU A 9 -3.12 4.12 14.65
N GLU A 10 -2.14 4.03 13.76
CA GLU A 10 -2.35 4.01 12.33
C GLU A 10 -2.17 2.59 11.78
N LEU A 11 -3.22 2.07 11.09
CA LEU A 11 -3.13 0.79 10.40
C LEU A 11 -2.41 0.99 9.07
N LYS A 12 -1.16 0.55 8.97
CA LYS A 12 -0.31 0.74 7.77
C LYS A 12 -0.73 -0.15 6.59
N SER A 13 -1.12 -1.39 6.85
CA SER A 13 -1.45 -2.39 5.82
C SER A 13 -2.82 -3.00 6.07
N ILE A 14 -3.63 -3.15 5.02
CA ILE A 14 -4.94 -3.82 5.06
C ILE A 14 -4.81 -5.26 4.59
N ALA A 15 -4.04 -5.49 3.54
CA ALA A 15 -3.76 -6.81 2.98
C ALA A 15 -2.39 -6.85 2.30
N ASP A 16 -1.83 -8.05 2.18
CA ASP A 16 -0.55 -8.24 1.48
C ASP A 16 -0.72 -8.12 -0.04
N VAL A 17 -1.85 -8.63 -0.56
CA VAL A 17 -2.14 -8.69 -2.00
C VAL A 17 -3.47 -8.02 -2.32
N ALA A 18 -3.48 -7.09 -3.27
CA ALA A 18 -4.68 -6.53 -3.87
C ALA A 18 -5.05 -7.30 -5.13
N LEU A 19 -6.28 -7.80 -5.20
CA LEU A 19 -6.83 -8.32 -6.46
C LEU A 19 -7.47 -7.17 -7.23
N VAL A 20 -6.96 -6.89 -8.41
CA VAL A 20 -7.50 -5.89 -9.31
C VAL A 20 -8.00 -6.56 -10.59
N GLY A 21 -9.06 -6.06 -11.18
CA GLY A 21 -9.66 -6.65 -12.38
C GLY A 21 -11.05 -6.12 -12.63
N PHE A 22 -11.53 -6.30 -13.83
CA PHE A 22 -12.88 -5.90 -14.23
C PHE A 22 -13.97 -6.59 -13.39
N PRO A 23 -15.19 -6.04 -13.35
CA PRO A 23 -16.33 -6.74 -12.78
C PRO A 23 -16.47 -8.14 -13.41
N SER A 24 -16.90 -9.10 -12.62
CA SER A 24 -17.06 -10.50 -13.03
C SER A 24 -15.80 -11.27 -13.44
N ALA A 25 -14.60 -10.70 -13.32
CA ALA A 25 -13.33 -11.41 -13.59
C ALA A 25 -13.07 -12.58 -12.60
N GLY A 26 -13.84 -12.67 -11.52
CA GLY A 26 -13.76 -13.78 -10.56
C GLY A 26 -12.93 -13.47 -9.32
N LYS A 27 -12.66 -12.19 -8.99
CA LYS A 27 -11.88 -11.79 -7.82
C LYS A 27 -12.44 -12.32 -6.50
N SER A 28 -13.72 -12.06 -6.24
CA SER A 28 -14.39 -12.53 -5.02
C SER A 28 -14.48 -14.07 -4.96
N SER A 29 -14.64 -14.73 -6.13
CA SER A 29 -14.60 -16.19 -6.23
C SER A 29 -13.19 -16.73 -5.92
N LEU A 30 -12.16 -16.03 -6.35
CA LEU A 30 -10.77 -16.39 -6.06
C LEU A 30 -10.48 -16.30 -4.56
N ILE A 31 -10.92 -15.22 -3.91
CA ILE A 31 -10.82 -15.09 -2.44
C ILE A 31 -11.53 -16.25 -1.75
N ALA A 32 -12.76 -16.57 -2.16
CA ALA A 32 -13.52 -17.65 -1.56
C ALA A 32 -12.86 -19.02 -1.77
N ALA A 33 -12.24 -19.26 -2.92
CA ALA A 33 -11.57 -20.52 -3.26
C ALA A 33 -10.21 -20.69 -2.53
N MET A 34 -9.50 -19.60 -2.27
CA MET A 34 -8.16 -19.63 -1.64
C MET A 34 -8.20 -19.43 -0.12
N SER A 35 -9.22 -18.77 0.40
CA SER A 35 -9.28 -18.43 1.83
C SER A 35 -9.49 -19.69 2.69
N SER A 36 -8.70 -19.83 3.75
CA SER A 36 -8.82 -20.90 4.74
C SER A 36 -10.01 -20.73 5.69
N ALA A 37 -10.62 -19.55 5.73
CA ALA A 37 -11.81 -19.23 6.50
C ALA A 37 -12.81 -18.50 5.59
N LYS A 38 -14.08 -18.46 5.99
CA LYS A 38 -15.06 -17.64 5.25
C LYS A 38 -14.55 -16.21 5.13
N PRO A 39 -14.51 -15.64 3.90
CA PRO A 39 -14.08 -14.26 3.72
C PRO A 39 -14.86 -13.33 4.66
N LYS A 40 -14.14 -12.46 5.33
CA LYS A 40 -14.75 -11.48 6.21
C LYS A 40 -14.97 -10.18 5.44
N ILE A 41 -16.16 -9.67 5.54
CA ILE A 41 -16.48 -8.30 5.18
C ILE A 41 -15.93 -7.44 6.32
N ALA A 42 -14.95 -6.59 6.05
CA ALA A 42 -14.30 -5.78 7.07
C ALA A 42 -14.80 -4.34 6.96
N ASP A 43 -15.59 -3.90 7.95
CA ASP A 43 -16.01 -2.51 8.09
C ASP A 43 -14.83 -1.68 8.59
N TYR A 44 -14.18 -0.96 7.69
CA TYR A 44 -13.18 0.02 8.07
C TYR A 44 -13.84 1.40 8.17
N PRO A 45 -13.63 2.15 9.26
CA PRO A 45 -14.32 3.43 9.51
C PRO A 45 -14.00 4.54 8.49
N PHE A 46 -13.02 4.29 7.60
CA PHE A 46 -12.57 5.24 6.56
C PHE A 46 -12.92 4.78 5.14
N THR A 47 -13.79 3.76 4.99
CA THR A 47 -14.17 3.24 3.66
C THR A 47 -15.69 3.16 3.55
N THR A 48 -16.23 3.75 2.48
CA THR A 48 -17.65 3.65 2.13
C THR A 48 -17.99 2.32 1.47
N LEU A 49 -16.96 1.62 0.99
CA LEU A 49 -17.03 0.30 0.36
C LEU A 49 -16.21 -0.68 1.16
N VAL A 50 -16.83 -1.78 1.49
CA VAL A 50 -16.25 -2.81 2.34
C VAL A 50 -15.50 -3.82 1.46
N PRO A 51 -14.16 -3.92 1.56
CA PRO A 51 -13.42 -4.92 0.80
C PRO A 51 -13.71 -6.32 1.34
N ASN A 52 -13.79 -7.30 0.44
CA ASN A 52 -13.75 -8.70 0.83
C ASN A 52 -12.30 -9.08 1.15
N LEU A 53 -12.06 -9.51 2.37
CA LEU A 53 -10.75 -9.97 2.81
C LEU A 53 -10.73 -11.48 2.96
N GLY A 54 -9.69 -12.11 2.44
CA GLY A 54 -9.41 -13.53 2.63
C GLY A 54 -8.08 -13.74 3.34
N VAL A 55 -8.05 -14.67 4.29
CA VAL A 55 -6.81 -15.15 4.89
C VAL A 55 -6.43 -16.46 4.22
N VAL A 56 -5.28 -16.49 3.59
CA VAL A 56 -4.76 -17.63 2.84
C VAL A 56 -3.62 -18.27 3.62
N VAL A 57 -3.54 -19.60 3.54
CA VAL A 57 -2.51 -20.40 4.18
C VAL A 57 -1.73 -21.17 3.10
N ALA A 58 -0.40 -21.06 3.16
CA ALA A 58 0.52 -21.78 2.30
C ALA A 58 1.61 -22.42 3.20
N GLY A 59 1.47 -23.69 3.52
CA GLY A 59 2.31 -24.33 4.54
C GLY A 59 2.16 -23.66 5.90
N ASP A 60 3.27 -23.18 6.46
CA ASP A 60 3.29 -22.47 7.76
C ASP A 60 3.04 -20.96 7.60
N MET A 61 3.03 -20.47 6.36
CA MET A 61 2.85 -19.04 6.07
C MET A 61 1.38 -18.67 5.98
N ARG A 62 1.06 -17.47 6.48
CA ARG A 62 -0.25 -16.84 6.32
C ARG A 62 -0.10 -15.48 5.70
N TYR A 63 -0.95 -15.18 4.74
CA TYR A 63 -1.04 -13.87 4.11
C TYR A 63 -2.50 -13.49 3.83
N THR A 64 -2.73 -12.22 3.56
CA THR A 64 -4.06 -11.65 3.35
C THR A 64 -4.21 -11.17 1.92
N ILE A 65 -5.37 -11.46 1.33
CA ILE A 65 -5.76 -10.98 0.02
C ILE A 65 -7.02 -10.12 0.13
N ALA A 66 -7.08 -9.02 -0.61
CA ALA A 66 -8.21 -8.11 -0.64
C ALA A 66 -8.79 -8.02 -2.06
N ASP A 67 -10.11 -8.13 -2.17
CA ASP A 67 -10.82 -7.74 -3.40
C ASP A 67 -10.89 -6.21 -3.43
N VAL A 68 -10.32 -5.65 -4.48
CA VAL A 68 -10.42 -4.23 -4.77
C VAL A 68 -11.53 -4.03 -5.80
N PRO A 69 -12.81 -3.82 -5.39
CA PRO A 69 -13.93 -3.61 -6.29
C PRO A 69 -13.80 -2.24 -6.99
N GLY A 70 -14.28 -2.08 -8.25
CA GLY A 70 -14.50 -0.77 -8.90
C GLY A 70 -13.35 -0.17 -9.71
N LEU A 71 -12.25 -0.89 -9.94
CA LEU A 71 -11.34 -0.51 -11.03
C LEU A 71 -12.06 -0.81 -12.37
N ILE A 72 -12.69 0.23 -12.88
CA ILE A 72 -13.28 0.27 -14.21
C ILE A 72 -12.70 1.46 -14.96
N PRO A 73 -12.56 1.40 -16.29
CA PRO A 73 -12.07 2.52 -17.08
C PRO A 73 -12.85 3.82 -16.78
N GLY A 74 -12.13 4.91 -16.48
CA GLY A 74 -12.70 6.19 -16.11
C GLY A 74 -12.99 6.39 -14.60
N ALA A 75 -12.63 5.44 -13.75
CA ALA A 75 -12.78 5.59 -12.29
C ALA A 75 -11.97 6.77 -11.74
N SER A 76 -10.77 7.00 -12.27
CA SER A 76 -9.90 8.14 -11.93
C SER A 76 -10.50 9.50 -12.34
N GLN A 77 -11.40 9.52 -13.32
CA GLN A 77 -12.10 10.72 -13.83
C GLN A 77 -13.46 10.97 -13.15
N GLY A 78 -13.76 10.24 -12.07
CA GLY A 78 -15.03 10.39 -11.33
C GLY A 78 -16.21 9.59 -11.94
N LYS A 79 -15.95 8.75 -12.94
CA LYS A 79 -16.92 7.77 -13.42
C LYS A 79 -16.76 6.49 -12.62
N GLY A 80 -17.52 6.33 -11.54
CA GLY A 80 -17.46 5.15 -10.69
C GLY A 80 -17.33 5.50 -9.21
N LEU A 81 -16.76 4.59 -8.42
CA LEU A 81 -16.70 4.68 -6.96
C LEU A 81 -15.68 5.70 -6.41
N GLY A 82 -14.97 6.42 -7.28
CA GLY A 82 -14.09 7.54 -6.92
C GLY A 82 -12.76 7.15 -6.24
N LEU A 83 -12.04 8.18 -5.78
CA LEU A 83 -10.71 8.04 -5.18
C LEU A 83 -10.70 7.24 -3.85
N GLU A 84 -11.81 7.22 -3.12
CA GLU A 84 -11.90 6.52 -1.83
C GLU A 84 -11.64 5.01 -1.93
N PHE A 85 -12.01 4.45 -3.06
CA PHE A 85 -11.85 3.05 -3.39
C PHE A 85 -10.37 2.65 -3.57
N LEU A 86 -9.58 3.51 -4.16
CA LEU A 86 -8.16 3.25 -4.44
C LEU A 86 -7.28 3.29 -3.17
N ARG A 87 -7.81 3.83 -2.06
CA ARG A 87 -7.15 3.78 -0.74
C ARG A 87 -6.90 2.35 -0.24
N HIS A 88 -7.67 1.36 -0.74
CA HIS A 88 -7.39 -0.04 -0.42
C HIS A 88 -6.10 -0.52 -1.08
N ILE A 89 -5.81 -0.06 -2.31
CA ILE A 89 -4.56 -0.39 -3.00
C ILE A 89 -3.36 0.27 -2.31
N GLU A 90 -3.50 1.49 -1.79
CA GLU A 90 -2.42 2.18 -1.07
C GLU A 90 -1.82 1.31 0.04
N ARG A 91 -2.67 0.52 0.70
CA ARG A 91 -2.35 -0.27 1.87
C ARG A 91 -2.12 -1.75 1.56
N THR A 92 -1.69 -2.05 0.34
CA THR A 92 -1.28 -3.39 -0.09
C THR A 92 0.11 -3.32 -0.72
N GLU A 93 0.83 -4.42 -0.76
CA GLU A 93 2.21 -4.45 -1.24
C GLU A 93 2.37 -5.08 -2.61
N ILE A 94 1.44 -5.94 -3.00
CA ILE A 94 1.45 -6.71 -4.25
C ILE A 94 0.16 -6.46 -5.01
N ILE A 95 0.24 -6.31 -6.32
CA ILE A 95 -0.91 -6.17 -7.21
C ILE A 95 -1.06 -7.44 -8.04
N ALA A 96 -2.22 -8.09 -7.95
CA ALA A 96 -2.57 -9.26 -8.71
C ALA A 96 -3.73 -8.94 -9.66
N HIS A 97 -3.42 -8.89 -10.96
CA HIS A 97 -4.42 -8.65 -12.02
C HIS A 97 -5.20 -9.92 -12.31
N VAL A 98 -6.48 -9.92 -12.01
CA VAL A 98 -7.39 -11.04 -12.33
C VAL A 98 -8.11 -10.71 -13.63
N ILE A 99 -7.81 -11.46 -14.67
CA ILE A 99 -8.28 -11.25 -16.04
C ILE A 99 -9.22 -12.37 -16.44
N ASP A 100 -10.36 -12.00 -16.99
CA ASP A 100 -11.38 -12.91 -17.48
C ASP A 100 -11.04 -13.36 -18.91
N CYS A 101 -10.64 -14.62 -19.07
CA CYS A 101 -10.36 -15.18 -20.39
C CYS A 101 -11.63 -15.70 -21.11
N ALA A 102 -12.77 -15.78 -20.41
CA ALA A 102 -14.04 -16.24 -20.98
C ALA A 102 -15.03 -15.10 -21.32
N THR A 103 -14.56 -13.84 -21.31
CA THR A 103 -15.43 -12.71 -21.63
C THR A 103 -15.85 -12.74 -23.10
N LEU A 104 -17.13 -12.49 -23.33
CA LEU A 104 -17.72 -12.35 -24.68
C LEU A 104 -18.03 -10.87 -25.00
N GLU A 105 -17.61 -9.94 -24.15
CA GLU A 105 -17.86 -8.51 -24.36
C GLU A 105 -17.04 -8.01 -25.57
N PRO A 106 -17.69 -7.39 -26.59
CA PRO A 106 -16.97 -6.89 -27.76
C PRO A 106 -15.88 -5.85 -27.38
N GLY A 107 -14.70 -6.03 -27.96
CA GLY A 107 -13.57 -5.09 -27.76
C GLY A 107 -12.79 -5.30 -26.45
N ARG A 108 -13.07 -6.38 -25.73
CA ARG A 108 -12.29 -6.79 -24.56
C ARG A 108 -11.45 -8.03 -24.87
N ASP A 109 -10.21 -7.98 -24.52
CA ASP A 109 -9.25 -9.08 -24.55
C ASP A 109 -8.30 -8.96 -23.33
N PRO A 110 -7.60 -10.04 -22.96
CA PRO A 110 -6.75 -10.05 -21.78
C PRO A 110 -5.70 -8.94 -21.73
N MET A 111 -5.11 -8.57 -22.87
CA MET A 111 -4.07 -7.54 -22.93
C MET A 111 -4.67 -6.15 -22.81
N SER A 112 -5.78 -5.87 -23.49
CA SER A 112 -6.47 -4.58 -23.38
C SER A 112 -7.04 -4.35 -22.00
N ASP A 113 -7.56 -5.38 -21.34
CA ASP A 113 -8.03 -5.32 -19.95
C ASP A 113 -6.88 -4.97 -19.00
N TYR A 114 -5.73 -5.63 -19.14
CA TYR A 114 -4.53 -5.32 -18.36
C TYR A 114 -4.07 -3.88 -18.57
N GLN A 115 -3.95 -3.43 -19.81
CA GLN A 115 -3.50 -2.06 -20.13
C GLN A 115 -4.46 -1.01 -19.56
N ALA A 116 -5.76 -1.23 -19.62
CA ALA A 116 -6.76 -0.34 -19.07
C ALA A 116 -6.62 -0.23 -17.53
N LEU A 117 -6.41 -1.36 -16.85
CA LEU A 117 -6.20 -1.38 -15.40
C LEU A 117 -4.90 -0.69 -14.97
N GLU A 118 -3.80 -0.92 -15.69
CA GLU A 118 -2.52 -0.25 -15.41
C GLU A 118 -2.60 1.26 -15.66
N HIS A 119 -3.33 1.68 -16.70
CA HIS A 119 -3.56 3.10 -16.95
C HIS A 119 -4.29 3.77 -15.77
N GLU A 120 -5.37 3.17 -15.28
CA GLU A 120 -6.11 3.67 -14.11
C GLU A 120 -5.23 3.71 -12.85
N LEU A 121 -4.42 2.67 -12.61
CA LEU A 121 -3.48 2.63 -11.49
C LEU A 121 -2.41 3.72 -11.58
N ALA A 122 -1.89 3.99 -12.78
CA ALA A 122 -0.88 5.02 -13.01
C ALA A 122 -1.44 6.43 -12.80
N GLU A 123 -2.66 6.71 -13.31
CA GLU A 123 -3.34 7.99 -13.09
C GLU A 123 -3.62 8.26 -11.60
N TYR A 124 -3.90 7.18 -10.87
CA TYR A 124 -4.14 7.27 -9.44
C TYR A 124 -2.85 7.51 -8.65
N ALA A 125 -1.78 6.79 -8.97
CA ALA A 125 -0.49 6.90 -8.29
C ALA A 125 0.03 8.34 -8.25
N GLY A 126 -0.25 9.15 -9.28
CA GLY A 126 0.10 10.56 -9.32
C GLY A 126 -0.66 11.47 -8.35
N LYS A 127 -1.72 10.98 -7.70
CA LYS A 127 -2.59 11.76 -6.80
C LYS A 127 -2.44 11.38 -5.32
N LEU A 128 -1.53 10.44 -5.01
CA LEU A 128 -1.37 9.85 -3.68
C LEU A 128 -0.27 10.50 -2.87
N GLU A 129 -0.58 10.75 -1.60
CA GLU A 129 0.42 10.92 -0.54
C GLU A 129 0.62 9.56 0.16
N LEU A 130 1.74 8.93 -0.11
CA LEU A 130 2.04 7.62 0.47
C LEU A 130 2.53 7.76 1.92
N PRO A 131 2.15 6.83 2.83
CA PRO A 131 2.75 6.74 4.15
C PRO A 131 4.26 6.54 4.07
N LEU A 132 4.99 6.97 5.12
CA LEU A 132 6.43 6.72 5.22
C LEU A 132 6.72 5.21 5.12
N GLY A 133 7.72 4.84 4.32
CA GLY A 133 8.12 3.46 4.09
C GLY A 133 7.27 2.68 3.09
N ALA A 134 6.17 3.25 2.61
CA ALA A 134 5.33 2.58 1.62
C ALA A 134 6.00 2.53 0.25
N ILE A 135 5.86 1.38 -0.43
CA ILE A 135 6.36 1.21 -1.79
C ILE A 135 5.41 1.91 -2.76
N PRO A 136 5.91 2.80 -3.63
CA PRO A 136 5.09 3.45 -4.65
C PRO A 136 4.36 2.42 -5.53
N ILE A 137 3.11 2.71 -5.90
CA ILE A 137 2.30 1.79 -6.72
C ILE A 137 3.04 1.32 -8.00
N PRO A 138 3.77 2.18 -8.75
CA PRO A 138 4.51 1.74 -9.92
C PRO A 138 5.63 0.73 -9.64
N GLU A 139 6.20 0.75 -8.42
CA GLU A 139 7.31 -0.13 -8.03
C GLU A 139 6.83 -1.47 -7.43
N ARG A 140 5.53 -1.61 -7.14
CA ARG A 140 5.01 -2.83 -6.53
C ARG A 140 5.06 -3.99 -7.49
N PRO A 141 5.39 -5.20 -7.02
CA PRO A 141 5.33 -6.41 -7.83
C PRO A 141 3.93 -6.63 -8.41
N ARG A 142 3.90 -7.05 -9.67
CA ARG A 142 2.68 -7.39 -10.38
C ARG A 142 2.71 -8.84 -10.80
N ILE A 143 1.55 -9.50 -10.69
CA ILE A 143 1.30 -10.81 -11.28
C ILE A 143 0.03 -10.78 -12.10
N ILE A 144 -0.02 -11.63 -13.11
CA ILE A 144 -1.18 -11.82 -13.98
C ILE A 144 -1.82 -13.16 -13.65
N ILE A 145 -3.12 -13.13 -13.44
CA ILE A 145 -3.95 -14.29 -13.15
C ILE A 145 -4.99 -14.38 -14.28
N LEU A 146 -4.76 -15.29 -15.22
CA LEU A 146 -5.68 -15.60 -16.31
C LEU A 146 -6.70 -16.61 -15.80
N ASN A 147 -7.92 -16.13 -15.54
CA ASN A 147 -8.99 -16.91 -14.89
C ASN A 147 -10.03 -17.43 -15.86
N LYS A 148 -10.85 -18.38 -15.39
CA LYS A 148 -11.96 -19.03 -16.08
C LYS A 148 -11.55 -19.99 -17.20
N VAL A 149 -10.38 -20.64 -17.04
CA VAL A 149 -9.90 -21.61 -18.04
C VAL A 149 -10.57 -22.99 -17.95
N ASP A 150 -11.63 -23.11 -17.17
CA ASP A 150 -12.58 -24.20 -17.24
C ASP A 150 -13.41 -24.17 -18.54
N VAL A 151 -13.45 -23.01 -19.21
CA VAL A 151 -14.02 -22.87 -20.57
C VAL A 151 -12.91 -23.16 -21.60
N PRO A 152 -13.10 -24.13 -22.53
CA PRO A 152 -12.02 -24.55 -23.43
C PRO A 152 -11.44 -23.42 -24.27
N GLU A 153 -12.27 -22.54 -24.82
CA GLU A 153 -11.84 -21.40 -25.63
C GLU A 153 -11.06 -20.38 -24.82
N ALA A 154 -11.40 -20.21 -23.52
CA ALA A 154 -10.69 -19.35 -22.60
C ALA A 154 -9.31 -19.92 -22.24
N LYS A 155 -9.19 -21.25 -22.17
CA LYS A 155 -7.90 -21.92 -21.92
C LYS A 155 -6.94 -21.72 -23.10
N GLU A 156 -7.41 -21.94 -24.31
CA GLU A 156 -6.64 -21.70 -25.54
C GLU A 156 -6.17 -20.23 -25.62
N LEU A 157 -7.08 -19.29 -25.33
CA LEU A 157 -6.76 -17.87 -25.30
C LEU A 157 -5.70 -17.55 -24.23
N ALA A 158 -5.85 -18.08 -23.01
CA ALA A 158 -4.91 -17.87 -21.92
C ALA A 158 -3.50 -18.38 -22.26
N GLU A 159 -3.41 -19.57 -22.87
CA GLU A 159 -2.13 -20.13 -23.33
C GLU A 159 -1.52 -19.30 -24.46
N PHE A 160 -2.33 -18.75 -25.34
CA PHE A 160 -1.89 -17.90 -26.45
C PHE A 160 -1.34 -16.56 -25.97
N VAL A 161 -2.01 -15.88 -25.01
CA VAL A 161 -1.61 -14.55 -24.53
C VAL A 161 -0.52 -14.59 -23.47
N LYS A 162 -0.34 -15.72 -22.78
CA LYS A 162 0.66 -15.88 -21.72
C LYS A 162 2.07 -15.40 -22.13
N PRO A 163 2.63 -15.80 -23.31
CA PRO A 163 3.96 -15.36 -23.72
C PRO A 163 4.07 -13.84 -23.92
N GLU A 164 2.97 -13.15 -24.22
CA GLU A 164 2.96 -11.68 -24.39
C GLU A 164 3.18 -10.98 -23.03
N PHE A 165 2.50 -11.44 -21.98
CA PHE A 165 2.73 -10.95 -20.63
C PHE A 165 4.12 -11.29 -20.10
N GLU A 166 4.63 -12.49 -20.39
CA GLU A 166 5.98 -12.91 -19.99
C GLU A 166 7.07 -12.05 -20.65
N LYS A 167 6.87 -11.59 -21.89
CA LYS A 167 7.77 -10.62 -22.56
C LYS A 167 7.82 -9.26 -21.86
N LEU A 168 6.76 -8.88 -21.14
CA LEU A 168 6.73 -7.69 -20.30
C LEU A 168 7.40 -7.89 -18.93
N GLY A 169 7.96 -9.09 -18.69
CA GLY A 169 8.59 -9.44 -17.41
C GLY A 169 7.61 -9.82 -16.30
N LEU A 170 6.33 -10.04 -16.64
CA LEU A 170 5.29 -10.37 -15.67
C LEU A 170 5.17 -11.87 -15.48
N LYS A 171 4.97 -12.30 -14.23
CA LYS A 171 4.65 -13.69 -13.93
C LYS A 171 3.16 -13.96 -14.20
N VAL A 172 2.87 -15.04 -14.93
CA VAL A 172 1.52 -15.38 -15.37
C VAL A 172 1.09 -16.72 -14.80
N TYR A 173 -0.09 -16.75 -14.20
CA TYR A 173 -0.74 -17.93 -13.67
C TYR A 173 -2.07 -18.15 -14.37
N ILE A 174 -2.25 -19.35 -14.93
CA ILE A 174 -3.46 -19.78 -15.61
C ILE A 174 -4.26 -20.57 -14.59
N ILE A 175 -5.50 -20.14 -14.30
CA ILE A 175 -6.32 -20.74 -13.25
C ILE A 175 -7.79 -20.85 -13.65
N SER A 176 -8.49 -21.73 -12.94
CA SER A 176 -9.94 -21.69 -12.83
C SER A 176 -10.36 -21.69 -11.36
N THR A 177 -11.09 -20.67 -10.96
CA THR A 177 -11.71 -20.63 -9.63
C THR A 177 -12.86 -21.63 -9.47
N ALA A 178 -13.47 -22.06 -10.57
CA ALA A 178 -14.58 -23.02 -10.59
C ALA A 178 -14.06 -24.47 -10.44
N SER A 179 -13.03 -24.86 -11.21
CA SER A 179 -12.45 -26.19 -11.17
C SER A 179 -11.29 -26.35 -10.17
N HIS A 180 -10.84 -25.26 -9.57
CA HIS A 180 -9.64 -25.17 -8.71
C HIS A 180 -8.32 -25.47 -9.43
N GLU A 181 -8.30 -25.52 -10.76
CA GLU A 181 -7.08 -25.69 -11.57
C GLU A 181 -6.11 -24.53 -11.33
N GLY A 182 -4.81 -24.80 -11.13
CA GLY A 182 -3.75 -23.82 -10.97
C GLY A 182 -3.73 -23.06 -9.63
N LEU A 183 -4.73 -23.21 -8.75
CA LEU A 183 -4.81 -22.47 -7.49
C LEU A 183 -3.69 -22.80 -6.51
N LYS A 184 -3.23 -24.05 -6.48
CA LYS A 184 -2.15 -24.46 -5.60
C LYS A 184 -0.82 -23.80 -5.97
N GLU A 185 -0.51 -23.73 -7.26
CA GLU A 185 0.69 -23.10 -7.78
C GLU A 185 0.67 -21.60 -7.53
N LEU A 186 -0.48 -20.95 -7.79
CA LEU A 186 -0.70 -19.54 -7.50
C LEU A 186 -0.51 -19.26 -6.00
N ASN A 187 -1.04 -20.12 -5.11
CA ASN A 187 -0.92 -19.95 -3.66
C ASN A 187 0.55 -19.91 -3.21
N TRP A 188 1.36 -20.85 -3.66
CA TRP A 188 2.78 -20.87 -3.33
C TRP A 188 3.54 -19.67 -3.90
N ALA A 189 3.23 -19.31 -5.13
CA ALA A 189 3.86 -18.16 -5.77
C ALA A 189 3.55 -16.84 -5.07
N LEU A 190 2.32 -16.65 -4.61
CA LEU A 190 1.93 -15.49 -3.81
C LEU A 190 2.62 -15.49 -2.44
N ALA A 191 2.70 -16.66 -1.78
CA ALA A 191 3.39 -16.79 -0.50
C ALA A 191 4.87 -16.39 -0.60
N ASP A 192 5.57 -16.83 -1.65
CA ASP A 192 6.96 -16.46 -1.90
C ASP A 192 7.11 -14.95 -2.15
N LEU A 193 6.21 -14.36 -2.95
CA LEU A 193 6.20 -12.93 -3.21
C LEU A 193 5.98 -12.13 -1.93
N VAL A 194 4.99 -12.50 -1.12
CA VAL A 194 4.68 -11.84 0.15
C VAL A 194 5.86 -11.92 1.11
N THR A 195 6.53 -13.08 1.18
CA THR A 195 7.72 -13.24 2.03
C THR A 195 8.82 -12.26 1.63
N ASN A 196 9.10 -12.16 0.34
CA ASN A 196 10.11 -11.25 -0.19
C ASN A 196 9.74 -9.78 0.05
N MET A 197 8.47 -9.43 -0.16
CA MET A 197 7.98 -8.07 0.05
C MET A 197 8.02 -7.64 1.50
N ARG A 198 7.61 -8.50 2.43
CA ARG A 198 7.71 -8.21 3.88
C ARG A 198 9.16 -7.98 4.31
N ALA A 199 10.11 -8.74 3.74
CA ALA A 199 11.53 -8.53 4.01
C ALA A 199 12.04 -7.19 3.43
N GLU A 200 11.56 -6.79 2.25
CA GLU A 200 11.92 -5.51 1.61
C GLU A 200 11.35 -4.31 2.38
N VAL A 201 10.06 -4.37 2.77
CA VAL A 201 9.40 -3.34 3.58
C VAL A 201 10.12 -3.16 4.92
N ALA A 202 10.45 -4.26 5.60
CA ALA A 202 11.18 -4.20 6.86
C ALA A 202 12.57 -3.54 6.73
N LYS A 203 13.28 -3.79 5.63
CA LYS A 203 14.57 -3.11 5.34
C LYS A 203 14.39 -1.61 5.09
N ARG A 204 13.36 -1.22 4.35
CA ARG A 204 13.05 0.20 4.09
C ARG A 204 12.69 0.93 5.37
N GLU A 205 11.84 0.33 6.22
CA GLU A 205 11.47 0.89 7.52
C GLU A 205 12.69 1.07 8.44
N GLN A 206 13.60 0.10 8.50
CA GLN A 206 14.84 0.22 9.27
C GLN A 206 15.74 1.34 8.75
N ALA A 207 15.92 1.44 7.43
CA ALA A 207 16.73 2.49 6.83
C ALA A 207 16.15 3.90 7.08
N GLU A 208 14.82 4.03 7.10
CA GLU A 208 14.16 5.29 7.41
C GLU A 208 14.22 5.63 8.90
N GLU A 209 14.13 4.64 9.79
CA GLU A 209 14.32 4.85 11.23
C GLU A 209 15.75 5.32 11.55
N GLU A 210 16.75 4.73 10.90
CA GLU A 210 18.17 5.14 11.04
C GLU A 210 18.41 6.55 10.49
N ALA A 211 17.71 6.94 9.41
CA ALA A 211 17.80 8.29 8.84
C ALA A 211 17.07 9.36 9.66
N ARG A 212 16.17 8.99 10.57
CA ARG A 212 15.48 9.93 11.45
C ARG A 212 16.46 10.54 12.43
N VAL A 213 16.81 11.80 12.23
CA VAL A 213 17.52 12.60 13.23
C VAL A 213 16.56 12.89 14.38
N VAL A 214 16.65 12.09 15.44
CA VAL A 214 15.90 12.34 16.67
C VAL A 214 16.59 13.52 17.38
N ILE A 215 16.07 14.72 17.16
CA ILE A 215 16.44 15.89 17.96
C ILE A 215 15.84 15.68 19.35
N LYS A 216 16.61 15.07 20.26
CA LYS A 216 16.23 15.05 21.68
C LYS A 216 16.34 16.48 22.19
N PRO A 217 15.27 17.06 22.76
CA PRO A 217 15.41 18.31 23.49
C PRO A 217 16.50 18.11 24.54
N LEU A 218 17.43 19.06 24.62
CA LEU A 218 18.41 19.06 25.71
C LEU A 218 17.62 18.96 27.01
N GLU A 219 17.85 17.90 27.80
CA GLU A 219 17.34 17.82 29.16
C GLU A 219 17.83 19.07 29.89
N GLU A 220 16.89 19.87 30.42
CA GLU A 220 17.28 20.99 31.28
C GLU A 220 18.20 20.45 32.37
N PRO A 221 19.37 21.03 32.55
CA PRO A 221 20.30 20.56 33.57
C PRO A 221 19.63 20.71 34.94
N ARG A 222 19.22 19.59 35.53
CA ARG A 222 18.70 19.52 36.88
C ARG A 222 19.73 20.19 37.82
N ASN A 223 19.36 21.38 38.35
CA ASN A 223 20.00 22.06 39.47
C ASN A 223 21.52 22.23 39.40
N ARG A 224 21.99 23.24 38.69
CA ARG A 224 23.19 23.96 39.14
C ARG A 224 22.74 25.10 40.05
N ARG A 225 23.03 24.96 41.34
CA ARG A 225 22.97 26.02 42.35
C ARG A 225 23.54 27.29 41.75
N ARG A 226 22.78 28.39 41.86
CA ARG A 226 23.23 29.75 41.57
C ARG A 226 24.59 29.96 42.20
N ARG A 227 25.63 30.00 41.41
CA ARG A 227 26.85 30.74 41.70
C ARG A 227 26.76 32.01 40.87
N ASN A 228 26.67 33.15 41.57
CA ASN A 228 26.88 34.45 40.99
C ASN A 228 28.27 34.45 40.37
N ASP A 229 28.37 34.49 39.06
CA ASP A 229 29.54 34.97 38.36
C ASP A 229 28.99 35.82 37.19
N GLU A 230 29.26 37.10 37.31
CA GLU A 230 29.16 38.12 36.26
C GLU A 230 30.14 37.72 35.14
N GLY A 231 29.64 37.31 33.97
CA GLY A 231 30.48 37.02 32.82
C GLY A 231 29.74 36.25 31.73
N GLY A 232 29.19 36.97 30.80
CA GLY A 232 28.49 36.62 29.56
C GLY A 232 28.65 35.24 28.96
N ASN A 233 27.55 34.56 28.86
CA ASN A 233 27.16 33.75 27.66
C ASN A 233 25.66 33.53 27.72
N ALA A 234 24.89 34.55 27.38
CA ALA A 234 23.49 34.41 27.05
C ALA A 234 23.40 33.55 25.76
N LEU A 235 22.58 32.51 25.80
CA LEU A 235 22.25 31.76 24.59
C LEU A 235 21.73 32.76 23.55
N ASP A 236 22.44 32.88 22.44
CA ASP A 236 22.15 33.84 21.36
C ASP A 236 20.85 33.52 20.59
N PHE A 237 19.88 32.86 21.19
CA PHE A 237 18.60 32.57 20.61
C PHE A 237 17.47 32.51 21.65
N THR A 238 16.27 32.88 21.20
CA THR A 238 15.02 32.78 21.97
C THR A 238 14.08 31.84 21.22
N VAL A 239 13.32 31.05 21.96
CA VAL A 239 12.29 30.17 21.42
C VAL A 239 10.94 30.71 21.88
N GLU A 240 10.11 31.12 20.92
CA GLU A 240 8.76 31.60 21.18
C GLU A 240 7.73 30.56 20.70
N ARG A 241 6.81 30.20 21.59
CA ARG A 241 5.66 29.37 21.23
C ARG A 241 4.59 30.26 20.60
N LYS A 242 4.15 29.90 19.39
CA LYS A 242 3.04 30.58 18.68
C LYS A 242 1.91 29.59 18.40
N GLU A 243 0.70 30.12 18.40
CA GLU A 243 -0.53 29.35 18.15
C GLU A 243 -1.38 30.13 17.14
N ASN A 244 -1.87 29.45 16.11
CA ASN A 244 -2.81 30.06 15.19
C ASN A 244 -4.26 29.89 15.68
N GLY A 245 -5.18 30.63 15.05
CA GLY A 245 -6.60 30.59 15.40
C GLY A 245 -7.29 29.21 15.22
N ASN A 246 -6.59 28.22 14.66
CA ASN A 246 -7.05 26.84 14.46
C ASN A 246 -6.49 25.85 15.51
N GLY A 247 -5.74 26.35 16.52
CA GLY A 247 -5.17 25.50 17.56
C GLY A 247 -3.85 24.81 17.19
N GLU A 248 -3.26 25.12 16.05
CA GLU A 248 -1.93 24.61 15.70
C GLU A 248 -0.85 25.38 16.42
N VAL A 249 0.07 24.66 17.04
CA VAL A 249 1.17 25.21 17.84
C VAL A 249 2.49 24.99 17.11
N TRP A 250 3.28 26.08 16.94
CA TRP A 250 4.65 25.98 16.44
C TRP A 250 5.60 26.79 17.31
N TYR A 251 6.88 26.51 17.19
CA TYR A 251 7.92 27.20 17.92
C TYR A 251 8.79 28.00 16.95
N GLU A 252 8.88 29.29 17.16
CA GLU A 252 9.78 30.16 16.41
C GLU A 252 11.08 30.33 17.18
N VAL A 253 12.21 30.06 16.52
CA VAL A 253 13.53 30.20 17.10
C VAL A 253 14.20 31.44 16.49
N LEU A 254 14.40 32.48 17.32
CA LEU A 254 15.00 33.74 16.92
C LEU A 254 16.42 33.84 17.48
N GLY A 255 17.38 34.18 16.62
CA GLY A 255 18.78 34.37 17.02
C GLY A 255 19.77 34.22 15.89
N THR A 256 20.99 34.70 16.08
CA THR A 256 22.04 34.72 15.05
C THR A 256 22.64 33.34 14.77
N LYS A 257 22.64 32.43 15.72
CA LYS A 257 23.17 31.05 15.56
C LYS A 257 22.22 30.13 14.75
N PRO A 258 20.91 30.09 15.03
CA PRO A 258 19.97 29.30 14.23
C PRO A 258 19.94 29.69 12.76
N GLU A 259 19.97 30.97 12.45
CA GLU A 259 20.01 31.48 11.06
C GLU A 259 21.26 31.01 10.30
N ARG A 260 22.42 30.94 10.97
CA ARG A 260 23.65 30.41 10.38
C ARG A 260 23.58 28.91 10.11
N TRP A 261 22.91 28.14 10.95
CA TRP A 261 22.76 26.68 10.73
C TRP A 261 21.87 26.37 9.55
N VAL A 262 20.78 27.13 9.35
CA VAL A 262 19.90 26.98 8.19
C VAL A 262 20.63 27.33 6.87
N MET A 263 21.53 28.32 6.90
CA MET A 263 22.31 28.69 5.71
C MET A 263 23.45 27.71 5.37
N GLN A 264 23.86 26.82 6.30
CA GLN A 264 24.90 25.82 6.07
C GLN A 264 24.37 24.47 5.57
N THR A 265 23.04 24.30 5.55
CA THR A 265 22.37 23.05 5.14
C THR A 265 21.74 23.12 3.74
N ASN A 266 21.95 24.18 2.98
CA ASN A 266 21.54 24.32 1.56
C ASN A 266 22.71 24.13 0.62
#